data_e0d47ccdfa88ce5ee04effe4d4f92d92
#
_entry.id   e0d47ccdfa88ce5ee04effe4d4f92d92
#
_cell.length_a   1.000
_cell.length_b   1.000
_cell.length_c   1.000
_cell.angle_alpha   90.00
_cell.angle_beta   90.00
_cell.angle_gamma   90.00
#
_symmetry.space_group_name_H-M   'P 1'
#
loop_
_entity.id
_entity.type
_entity.pdbx_description
1 polymer ?
#
loop_
_entity_poly.entity_id
_entity_poly.type
_entity_poly.pdbx_seq_one_letter_code
_entity_poly.pdbx_strand_id
1 'polypeptide(L)'
;MATEFQTFNEDLSLTSQTECEDSARAILAKLRPEWTSSEIKFEYFSVGITNKIFSAGFGTEHVIFRVFGHNTSKVIDRENEVTAWRQLAKHGFAAPLYGKFNNGLICGFLEGKSLKIEQMRDSRFHMNIAKRIAQLHASVPTNGKTLVFEKMQEFLKQLDPKFEDATKQEFFVTNFPQNLAAEIEKVEKLVIKSKEPVAFCHNDLLVHNIVFNGETKRIEFIDYEYAFPNYALYDIANHFCEYAGVEGTPDYTKCLTKDEKWLFINDYLHFKDSKNHCDVRMKAMYKHLPLFEATAHLFWAIWALVQAQNSTIDFDYLTYAHARYEQYEKRFQKYIGSVNHH
;
A
#
# COMPACT_ATOMS: atom_id res chain seq x y z
N MET A 1 0.93 23.14 18.65
CA MET A 1 1.90 23.57 17.61
C MET A 1 2.32 22.32 16.86
N ALA A 2 2.35 22.33 15.53
CA ALA A 2 2.85 21.17 14.76
C ALA A 2 4.35 21.02 15.11
N THR A 3 4.72 19.87 15.68
CA THR A 3 6.11 19.55 15.97
C THR A 3 6.87 19.50 14.67
N GLU A 4 7.98 20.25 14.56
CA GLU A 4 8.82 20.23 13.37
C GLU A 4 9.44 18.84 13.19
N PHE A 5 9.53 18.37 11.95
CA PHE A 5 10.13 17.08 11.63
C PHE A 5 11.62 17.06 12.00
N GLN A 6 12.04 16.09 12.79
CA GLN A 6 13.40 15.97 13.32
C GLN A 6 14.12 14.73 12.74
N THR A 7 15.45 14.80 12.69
CA THR A 7 16.30 13.66 12.33
C THR A 7 17.19 13.31 13.50
N PHE A 8 17.19 12.03 13.88
CA PHE A 8 17.96 11.48 14.99
C PHE A 8 19.03 10.53 14.43
N ASN A 9 20.26 10.67 14.92
CA ASN A 9 21.41 9.83 14.51
C ASN A 9 21.56 8.59 15.42
N GLU A 10 20.44 8.12 15.95
CA GLU A 10 20.37 6.95 16.82
C GLU A 10 19.74 5.77 16.10
N ASP A 11 20.17 4.57 16.47
CA ASP A 11 19.52 3.31 16.14
C ASP A 11 18.63 2.87 17.30
N LEU A 12 17.46 2.35 16.99
CA LEU A 12 16.62 1.71 17.98
C LEU A 12 17.04 0.23 18.07
N SER A 13 17.49 -0.20 19.25
CA SER A 13 17.91 -1.59 19.46
C SER A 13 16.72 -2.55 19.34
N LEU A 14 16.96 -3.68 18.67
CA LEU A 14 16.00 -4.78 18.55
C LEU A 14 16.47 -6.05 19.26
N THR A 15 17.56 -5.96 20.03
CA THR A 15 18.18 -7.09 20.72
C THR A 15 17.28 -7.62 21.86
N SER A 16 16.71 -6.70 22.63
CA SER A 16 15.75 -7.01 23.69
C SER A 16 14.68 -5.93 23.79
N GLN A 17 13.56 -6.24 24.46
CA GLN A 17 12.50 -5.25 24.70
C GLN A 17 13.02 -4.08 25.54
N THR A 18 13.80 -4.35 26.59
CA THR A 18 14.35 -3.32 27.48
C THR A 18 15.27 -2.36 26.72
N GLU A 19 16.20 -2.88 25.94
CA GLU A 19 17.10 -2.03 25.13
C GLU A 19 16.35 -1.21 24.08
N CYS A 20 15.28 -1.79 23.50
CA CYS A 20 14.41 -1.09 22.57
C CYS A 20 13.71 0.11 23.25
N GLU A 21 13.16 -0.11 24.44
CA GLU A 21 12.50 0.92 25.22
C GLU A 21 13.48 2.00 25.70
N ASP A 22 14.69 1.64 26.14
CA ASP A 22 15.72 2.58 26.55
C ASP A 22 16.17 3.46 25.37
N SER A 23 16.38 2.85 24.20
CA SER A 23 16.71 3.59 22.97
C SER A 23 15.57 4.54 22.57
N ALA A 24 14.32 4.08 22.68
CA ALA A 24 13.14 4.91 22.40
C ALA A 24 13.02 6.08 23.39
N ARG A 25 13.28 5.85 24.70
CA ARG A 25 13.30 6.91 25.72
C ARG A 25 14.35 7.98 25.43
N ALA A 26 15.53 7.58 24.94
CA ALA A 26 16.59 8.51 24.56
C ALA A 26 16.17 9.42 23.40
N ILE A 27 15.48 8.88 22.42
CA ILE A 27 14.93 9.67 21.31
C ILE A 27 13.76 10.56 21.80
N LEU A 28 12.86 10.02 22.64
CA LEU A 28 11.74 10.77 23.19
C LEU A 28 12.18 11.95 24.05
N ALA A 29 13.26 11.82 24.82
CA ALA A 29 13.82 12.92 25.59
C ALA A 29 14.22 14.14 24.73
N LYS A 30 14.51 13.93 23.44
CA LYS A 30 14.78 14.99 22.47
C LYS A 30 13.51 15.47 21.75
N LEU A 31 12.62 14.54 21.40
CA LEU A 31 11.38 14.84 20.67
C LEU A 31 10.29 15.45 21.55
N ARG A 32 10.20 14.99 22.81
CA ARG A 32 9.19 15.35 23.82
C ARG A 32 9.88 15.58 25.17
N PRO A 33 10.67 16.65 25.32
CA PRO A 33 11.43 16.89 26.54
C PRO A 33 10.53 17.06 27.78
N GLU A 34 9.25 17.35 27.57
CA GLU A 34 8.23 17.47 28.63
C GLU A 34 7.75 16.10 29.16
N TRP A 35 8.04 14.99 28.48
CA TRP A 35 7.61 13.66 28.93
C TRP A 35 8.59 13.11 29.98
N THR A 36 8.07 12.82 31.18
CA THR A 36 8.86 12.19 32.22
C THR A 36 9.13 10.73 31.90
N SER A 37 10.40 10.37 31.75
CA SER A 37 10.82 9.06 31.25
C SER A 37 10.23 7.87 32.02
N SER A 38 10.08 7.98 33.36
CA SER A 38 9.52 6.91 34.21
C SER A 38 8.01 6.68 34.02
N GLU A 39 7.29 7.63 33.42
CA GLU A 39 5.85 7.55 33.22
C GLU A 39 5.47 7.12 31.80
N ILE A 40 6.47 7.02 30.90
CA ILE A 40 6.24 6.57 29.51
C ILE A 40 5.89 5.07 29.52
N LYS A 41 4.73 4.76 28.95
CA LYS A 41 4.24 3.39 28.76
C LYS A 41 4.42 2.96 27.32
N PHE A 42 4.89 1.73 27.11
CA PHE A 42 5.06 1.13 25.79
C PHE A 42 4.01 0.05 25.54
N GLU A 43 3.45 0.04 24.32
CA GLU A 43 2.52 -0.99 23.85
C GLU A 43 2.96 -1.48 22.49
N TYR A 44 3.16 -2.78 22.34
CA TYR A 44 3.66 -3.42 21.11
C TYR A 44 2.50 -3.95 20.27
N PHE A 45 2.53 -3.64 18.97
CA PHE A 45 1.56 -4.13 18.00
C PHE A 45 2.14 -5.30 17.22
N SER A 46 1.41 -6.41 17.16
CA SER A 46 1.84 -7.64 16.48
C SER A 46 1.54 -7.65 14.98
N VAL A 47 1.19 -6.52 14.39
CA VAL A 47 0.70 -6.43 13.00
C VAL A 47 1.73 -5.71 12.15
N GLY A 48 2.37 -6.45 11.26
CA GLY A 48 3.28 -5.91 10.25
C GLY A 48 4.30 -6.96 9.81
N ILE A 49 4.25 -7.33 8.53
CA ILE A 49 5.19 -8.31 7.95
C ILE A 49 6.60 -7.71 7.86
N THR A 50 6.71 -6.40 7.66
CA THR A 50 7.95 -5.71 7.30
C THR A 50 8.56 -4.82 8.39
N ASN A 51 7.80 -4.49 9.46
CA ASN A 51 8.22 -3.52 10.46
C ASN A 51 7.85 -3.98 11.88
N LYS A 52 8.68 -3.64 12.89
CA LYS A 52 8.25 -3.69 14.30
C LYS A 52 7.58 -2.35 14.64
N ILE A 53 6.38 -2.40 15.17
CA ILE A 53 5.58 -1.22 15.51
C ILE A 53 5.21 -1.28 16.99
N PHE A 54 5.44 -0.17 17.70
CA PHE A 54 4.96 0.01 19.06
C PHE A 54 4.61 1.48 19.34
N SER A 55 3.72 1.71 20.28
CA SER A 55 3.45 3.05 20.80
C SER A 55 4.28 3.36 22.04
N ALA A 56 4.59 4.63 22.22
CA ALA A 56 5.02 5.20 23.47
C ALA A 56 3.98 6.26 23.90
N GLY A 57 3.43 6.12 25.11
CA GLY A 57 2.37 6.98 25.63
C GLY A 57 2.78 7.68 26.92
N PHE A 58 2.36 8.96 27.06
CA PHE A 58 2.50 9.77 28.27
C PHE A 58 1.18 10.50 28.53
N GLY A 59 0.50 10.17 29.62
CA GLY A 59 -0.85 10.64 29.87
C GLY A 59 -1.83 10.19 28.77
N THR A 60 -2.40 11.14 28.04
CA THR A 60 -3.30 10.90 26.90
C THR A 60 -2.60 11.02 25.55
N GLU A 61 -1.35 11.43 25.53
CA GLU A 61 -0.58 11.58 24.30
C GLU A 61 0.14 10.28 23.93
N HIS A 62 0.16 9.95 22.62
CA HIS A 62 0.83 8.78 22.09
C HIS A 62 1.61 9.11 20.83
N VAL A 63 2.75 8.45 20.67
CA VAL A 63 3.51 8.42 19.42
C VAL A 63 3.77 6.97 19.02
N ILE A 64 3.90 6.75 17.72
CA ILE A 64 4.22 5.43 17.13
C ILE A 64 5.68 5.43 16.71
N PHE A 65 6.39 4.41 17.13
CA PHE A 65 7.68 4.00 16.58
C PHE A 65 7.46 2.90 15.56
N ARG A 66 7.93 3.13 14.34
CA ARG A 66 7.96 2.15 13.26
C ARG A 66 9.41 1.84 12.94
N VAL A 67 9.87 0.67 13.36
CA VAL A 67 11.26 0.22 13.14
C VAL A 67 11.30 -0.63 11.90
N PHE A 68 12.19 -0.29 10.98
CA PHE A 68 12.31 -0.97 9.68
C PHE A 68 12.82 -2.41 9.86
N GLY A 69 12.22 -3.34 9.14
CA GLY A 69 12.70 -4.71 9.06
C GLY A 69 14.03 -4.81 8.30
N HIS A 70 14.75 -5.90 8.54
CA HIS A 70 16.01 -6.17 7.85
C HIS A 70 15.82 -6.25 6.33
N ASN A 71 16.73 -5.64 5.55
CA ASN A 71 16.74 -5.66 4.09
C ASN A 71 15.55 -4.99 3.38
N THR A 72 14.63 -4.36 4.10
CA THR A 72 13.47 -3.71 3.48
C THR A 72 13.85 -2.50 2.61
N SER A 73 15.01 -1.89 2.83
CA SER A 73 15.55 -0.80 2.01
C SER A 73 15.88 -1.21 0.55
N LYS A 74 15.97 -2.50 0.26
CA LYS A 74 16.13 -2.98 -1.13
C LYS A 74 14.84 -2.83 -1.94
N VAL A 75 13.68 -2.86 -1.29
CA VAL A 75 12.36 -2.87 -1.95
C VAL A 75 11.60 -1.57 -1.71
N ILE A 76 11.87 -0.90 -0.57
CA ILE A 76 11.17 0.32 -0.15
C ILE A 76 12.12 1.51 -0.22
N ASP A 77 11.74 2.50 -1.00
CA ASP A 77 12.41 3.81 -1.07
C ASP A 77 12.01 4.67 0.14
N ARG A 78 12.84 4.63 1.19
CA ARG A 78 12.55 5.30 2.47
C ARG A 78 12.51 6.83 2.37
N GLU A 79 13.25 7.44 1.47
CA GLU A 79 13.19 8.90 1.28
C GLU A 79 11.89 9.30 0.57
N ASN A 80 11.45 8.51 -0.40
CA ASN A 80 10.15 8.71 -1.02
C ASN A 80 9.01 8.48 -0.03
N GLU A 81 9.08 7.46 0.84
CA GLU A 81 8.11 7.21 1.90
C GLU A 81 7.97 8.43 2.83
N VAL A 82 9.07 8.98 3.33
CA VAL A 82 9.07 10.17 4.20
C VAL A 82 8.45 11.37 3.47
N THR A 83 8.82 11.58 2.21
CA THR A 83 8.30 12.68 1.39
C THR A 83 6.81 12.54 1.16
N ALA A 84 6.36 11.36 0.77
CA ALA A 84 4.95 11.02 0.57
C ALA A 84 4.15 11.19 1.87
N TRP A 85 4.64 10.65 2.97
CA TRP A 85 3.98 10.75 4.28
C TRP A 85 3.81 12.21 4.71
N ARG A 86 4.85 13.03 4.62
CA ARG A 86 4.78 14.46 4.97
C ARG A 86 3.77 15.21 4.10
N GLN A 87 3.72 14.91 2.81
CA GLN A 87 2.73 15.47 1.90
C GLN A 87 1.31 15.05 2.31
N LEU A 88 1.09 13.78 2.60
CA LEU A 88 -0.20 13.25 3.04
C LEU A 88 -0.63 13.85 4.38
N ALA A 89 0.27 13.95 5.36
CA ALA A 89 -0.01 14.55 6.65
C ALA A 89 -0.40 16.04 6.54
N LYS A 90 0.27 16.79 5.66
CA LYS A 90 -0.07 18.19 5.38
C LYS A 90 -1.50 18.35 4.84
N HIS A 91 -2.00 17.37 4.10
CA HIS A 91 -3.37 17.37 3.55
C HIS A 91 -4.38 16.60 4.41
N GLY A 92 -4.01 16.15 5.62
CA GLY A 92 -4.91 15.46 6.55
C GLY A 92 -5.25 14.02 6.16
N PHE A 93 -4.36 13.35 5.41
CA PHE A 93 -4.52 11.95 5.00
C PHE A 93 -3.61 10.99 5.77
N ALA A 94 -2.63 11.48 6.49
CA ALA A 94 -1.78 10.67 7.35
C ALA A 94 -1.63 11.32 8.73
N ALA A 95 -1.30 10.52 9.74
CA ALA A 95 -0.88 11.02 11.03
C ALA A 95 0.39 11.90 10.87
N PRO A 96 0.61 12.89 11.73
CA PRO A 96 1.82 13.70 11.69
C PRO A 96 3.08 12.83 11.74
N LEU A 97 4.06 13.11 10.89
CA LEU A 97 5.38 12.49 10.96
C LEU A 97 6.29 13.40 11.76
N TYR A 98 6.72 12.94 12.94
CA TYR A 98 7.50 13.73 13.88
C TYR A 98 9.01 13.66 13.62
N GLY A 99 9.49 12.53 13.15
CA GLY A 99 10.90 12.39 12.89
C GLY A 99 11.30 11.06 12.25
N LYS A 100 12.58 11.00 11.85
CA LYS A 100 13.26 9.77 11.46
C LYS A 100 14.48 9.53 12.34
N PHE A 101 14.76 8.28 12.62
CA PHE A 101 16.01 7.79 13.21
C PHE A 101 16.64 6.78 12.24
N ASN A 102 17.88 6.35 12.46
CA ASN A 102 18.62 5.59 11.44
C ASN A 102 17.85 4.38 10.89
N ASN A 103 17.16 3.64 11.76
CA ASN A 103 16.44 2.44 11.38
C ASN A 103 14.90 2.55 11.55
N GLY A 104 14.31 3.77 11.47
CA GLY A 104 12.87 3.89 11.60
C GLY A 104 12.30 5.30 11.55
N LEU A 105 10.98 5.38 11.82
CA LEU A 105 10.17 6.60 11.81
C LEU A 105 9.39 6.76 13.12
N ILE A 106 9.10 8.02 13.48
CA ILE A 106 8.22 8.37 14.60
C ILE A 106 7.06 9.19 14.06
N CYS A 107 5.86 8.72 14.30
CA CYS A 107 4.65 9.40 13.84
C CYS A 107 3.58 9.50 14.94
N GLY A 108 2.54 10.25 14.65
CA GLY A 108 1.36 10.35 15.52
C GLY A 108 0.60 9.03 15.60
N PHE A 109 -0.08 8.84 16.70
CA PHE A 109 -1.01 7.74 16.88
C PHE A 109 -2.31 8.02 16.09
N LEU A 110 -2.79 7.04 15.37
CA LEU A 110 -4.07 7.08 14.68
C LEU A 110 -5.06 6.17 15.43
N GLU A 111 -6.06 6.78 16.04
CA GLU A 111 -7.09 6.03 16.76
C GLU A 111 -8.00 5.26 15.82
N GLY A 112 -8.23 4.00 16.15
CA GLY A 112 -9.09 3.11 15.39
C GLY A 112 -8.58 1.68 15.36
N LYS A 113 -9.24 0.87 14.54
CA LYS A 113 -8.87 -0.54 14.31
C LYS A 113 -8.88 -0.82 12.82
N SER A 114 -7.90 -1.59 12.34
CA SER A 114 -7.93 -2.09 10.98
C SER A 114 -9.21 -2.89 10.73
N LEU A 115 -9.74 -2.76 9.52
CA LEU A 115 -10.94 -3.50 9.12
C LEU A 115 -10.62 -5.00 8.99
N LYS A 116 -11.69 -5.80 9.04
CA LYS A 116 -11.68 -7.20 8.59
C LYS A 116 -12.23 -7.26 7.16
N ILE A 117 -11.88 -8.29 6.41
CA ILE A 117 -12.31 -8.48 5.02
C ILE A 117 -13.83 -8.43 4.87
N GLU A 118 -14.56 -9.05 5.81
CA GLU A 118 -16.02 -9.06 5.79
C GLU A 118 -16.61 -7.65 5.96
N GLN A 119 -15.94 -6.80 6.75
CA GLN A 119 -16.37 -5.42 6.96
C GLN A 119 -16.19 -4.57 5.71
N MET A 120 -15.16 -4.81 4.87
CA MET A 120 -15.00 -4.06 3.62
C MET A 120 -16.19 -4.19 2.67
N ARG A 121 -16.95 -5.30 2.74
CA ARG A 121 -18.18 -5.52 1.94
C ARG A 121 -19.42 -4.89 2.53
N ASP A 122 -19.45 -4.53 3.80
CA ASP A 122 -20.57 -3.79 4.40
C ASP A 122 -20.71 -2.44 3.70
N SER A 123 -21.91 -2.14 3.21
CA SER A 123 -22.19 -0.95 2.41
C SER A 123 -21.73 0.36 3.08
N ARG A 124 -21.75 0.41 4.40
CA ARG A 124 -21.29 1.58 5.18
C ARG A 124 -19.79 1.79 5.05
N PHE A 125 -19.00 0.72 5.14
CA PHE A 125 -17.54 0.81 4.98
C PHE A 125 -17.16 0.99 3.52
N HIS A 126 -17.78 0.24 2.61
CA HIS A 126 -17.57 0.30 1.18
C HIS A 126 -17.68 1.73 0.62
N MET A 127 -18.79 2.43 0.93
CA MET A 127 -19.00 3.83 0.55
C MET A 127 -17.96 4.77 1.21
N ASN A 128 -17.65 4.57 2.49
CA ASN A 128 -16.69 5.41 3.19
C ASN A 128 -15.25 5.21 2.67
N ILE A 129 -14.87 4.00 2.25
CA ILE A 129 -13.59 3.74 1.60
C ILE A 129 -13.55 4.46 0.25
N ALA A 130 -14.58 4.31 -0.59
CA ALA A 130 -14.68 5.02 -1.87
C ALA A 130 -14.57 6.54 -1.70
N LYS A 131 -15.27 7.09 -0.71
CA LYS A 131 -15.18 8.51 -0.34
C LYS A 131 -13.78 8.93 0.06
N ARG A 132 -13.09 8.14 0.91
CA ARG A 132 -11.75 8.49 1.39
C ARG A 132 -10.72 8.44 0.27
N ILE A 133 -10.78 7.46 -0.63
CA ILE A 133 -9.96 7.41 -1.84
C ILE A 133 -10.24 8.62 -2.74
N ALA A 134 -11.51 8.96 -2.96
CA ALA A 134 -11.88 10.12 -3.77
C ALA A 134 -11.31 11.44 -3.23
N GLN A 135 -11.37 11.62 -1.91
CA GLN A 135 -10.81 12.78 -1.22
C GLN A 135 -9.27 12.82 -1.35
N LEU A 136 -8.58 11.70 -1.16
CA LEU A 136 -7.14 11.57 -1.35
C LEU A 136 -6.74 12.01 -2.76
N HIS A 137 -7.36 11.42 -3.78
CA HIS A 137 -7.08 11.71 -5.19
C HIS A 137 -7.45 13.13 -5.64
N ALA A 138 -8.34 13.81 -4.91
CA ALA A 138 -8.72 15.19 -5.23
C ALA A 138 -7.86 16.23 -4.52
N SER A 139 -7.32 15.91 -3.34
CA SER A 139 -6.73 16.89 -2.44
C SER A 139 -5.21 16.91 -2.46
N VAL A 140 -4.56 15.78 -2.73
CA VAL A 140 -3.09 15.71 -2.72
C VAL A 140 -2.55 16.01 -4.13
N PRO A 141 -1.77 17.10 -4.30
CA PRO A 141 -1.28 17.49 -5.61
C PRO A 141 -0.24 16.52 -6.16
N THR A 142 -0.21 16.39 -7.48
CA THR A 142 0.78 15.61 -8.23
C THR A 142 1.23 16.39 -9.47
N ASN A 143 2.42 16.07 -9.98
CA ASN A 143 2.93 16.62 -11.24
C ASN A 143 2.32 15.95 -12.50
N GLY A 144 1.37 15.04 -12.33
CA GLY A 144 0.70 14.33 -13.42
C GLY A 144 1.49 13.18 -14.05
N LYS A 145 2.69 12.89 -13.55
CA LYS A 145 3.48 11.72 -13.98
C LYS A 145 3.23 10.54 -13.04
N THR A 146 2.99 9.37 -13.62
CA THR A 146 2.90 8.11 -12.86
C THR A 146 4.28 7.48 -12.71
N LEU A 147 4.48 6.72 -11.63
CA LEU A 147 5.72 5.98 -11.36
C LEU A 147 5.53 4.46 -11.40
N VAL A 148 4.33 3.95 -11.66
CA VAL A 148 4.02 2.53 -11.51
C VAL A 148 4.91 1.62 -12.38
N PHE A 149 5.14 2.00 -13.65
CA PHE A 149 5.97 1.19 -14.54
C PHE A 149 7.46 1.34 -14.26
N GLU A 150 7.91 2.53 -13.84
CA GLU A 150 9.26 2.74 -13.35
C GLU A 150 9.54 1.86 -12.12
N LYS A 151 8.61 1.79 -11.16
CA LYS A 151 8.73 0.91 -9.98
C LYS A 151 8.73 -0.57 -10.33
N MET A 152 7.92 -1.02 -11.28
CA MET A 152 7.98 -2.40 -11.79
C MET A 152 9.35 -2.72 -12.39
N GLN A 153 9.93 -1.78 -13.16
CA GLN A 153 11.27 -1.96 -13.74
C GLN A 153 12.36 -1.93 -12.66
N GLU A 154 12.21 -1.11 -11.61
CA GLU A 154 13.11 -1.11 -10.46
C GLU A 154 13.10 -2.46 -9.72
N PHE A 155 11.93 -3.05 -9.49
CA PHE A 155 11.81 -4.39 -8.93
C PHE A 155 12.44 -5.44 -9.84
N LEU A 156 12.15 -5.39 -11.13
CA LEU A 156 12.69 -6.36 -12.07
C LEU A 156 14.23 -6.33 -12.16
N LYS A 157 14.86 -5.17 -12.00
CA LYS A 157 16.32 -5.04 -11.93
C LYS A 157 16.93 -5.72 -10.68
N GLN A 158 16.13 -5.88 -9.62
CA GLN A 158 16.57 -6.55 -8.38
C GLN A 158 16.33 -8.06 -8.41
N LEU A 159 15.53 -8.54 -9.36
CA LEU A 159 15.25 -9.96 -9.50
C LEU A 159 16.43 -10.66 -10.22
N ASP A 160 17.08 -11.58 -9.52
CA ASP A 160 17.98 -12.52 -10.17
C ASP A 160 17.13 -13.59 -10.89
N PRO A 161 17.33 -13.84 -12.19
CA PRO A 161 16.61 -14.90 -12.89
C PRO A 161 16.96 -16.31 -12.39
N LYS A 162 17.95 -16.42 -11.48
CA LYS A 162 18.43 -17.68 -10.94
C LYS A 162 18.18 -17.76 -9.44
N PHE A 163 17.34 -18.71 -9.04
CA PHE A 163 17.16 -19.09 -7.64
C PHE A 163 18.24 -20.10 -7.22
N GLU A 164 18.76 -19.97 -6.00
CA GLU A 164 19.75 -20.93 -5.44
C GLU A 164 19.13 -22.31 -5.20
N ASP A 165 17.88 -22.38 -4.75
CA ASP A 165 17.13 -23.60 -4.54
C ASP A 165 16.61 -24.15 -5.86
N ALA A 166 16.93 -25.42 -6.19
CA ALA A 166 16.58 -26.06 -7.45
C ALA A 166 15.06 -26.19 -7.64
N THR A 167 14.31 -26.45 -6.57
CA THR A 167 12.84 -26.58 -6.63
C THR A 167 12.20 -25.22 -6.92
N LYS A 168 12.68 -24.16 -6.27
CA LYS A 168 12.23 -22.79 -6.56
C LYS A 168 12.59 -22.36 -7.97
N GLN A 169 13.77 -22.76 -8.46
CA GLN A 169 14.20 -22.49 -9.84
C GLN A 169 13.29 -23.17 -10.85
N GLU A 170 12.99 -24.44 -10.66
CA GLU A 170 12.09 -25.21 -11.53
C GLU A 170 10.68 -24.58 -11.53
N PHE A 171 10.17 -24.23 -10.34
CA PHE A 171 8.89 -23.55 -10.21
C PHE A 171 8.87 -22.23 -10.97
N PHE A 172 9.91 -21.40 -10.83
CA PHE A 172 10.01 -20.10 -11.50
C PHE A 172 10.03 -20.26 -13.01
N VAL A 173 10.88 -21.13 -13.55
CA VAL A 173 11.01 -21.34 -15.01
C VAL A 173 9.71 -21.92 -15.61
N THR A 174 8.99 -22.75 -14.86
CA THR A 174 7.75 -23.37 -15.31
C THR A 174 6.57 -22.41 -15.35
N ASN A 175 6.48 -21.47 -14.37
CA ASN A 175 5.27 -20.70 -14.12
C ASN A 175 5.36 -19.24 -14.54
N PHE A 176 6.54 -18.75 -14.94
CA PHE A 176 6.71 -17.35 -15.34
C PHE A 176 7.37 -17.25 -16.73
N PRO A 177 7.04 -16.20 -17.51
CA PRO A 177 7.68 -15.99 -18.81
C PRO A 177 9.15 -15.63 -18.64
N GLN A 178 9.97 -16.02 -19.62
CA GLN A 178 11.39 -15.66 -19.63
C GLN A 178 11.64 -14.15 -19.70
N ASN A 179 10.69 -13.39 -20.23
CA ASN A 179 10.80 -11.94 -20.40
C ASN A 179 9.64 -11.19 -19.76
N LEU A 180 9.73 -11.00 -18.43
CA LEU A 180 8.78 -10.18 -17.66
C LEU A 180 8.79 -8.70 -18.09
N ALA A 181 9.91 -8.17 -18.59
CA ALA A 181 9.98 -6.80 -19.09
C ALA A 181 9.05 -6.60 -20.29
N ALA A 182 8.92 -7.59 -21.17
CA ALA A 182 7.97 -7.52 -22.28
C ALA A 182 6.51 -7.50 -21.82
N GLU A 183 6.19 -8.16 -20.72
CA GLU A 183 4.84 -8.10 -20.13
C GLU A 183 4.55 -6.70 -19.56
N ILE A 184 5.52 -6.08 -18.88
CA ILE A 184 5.41 -4.70 -18.41
C ILE A 184 5.15 -3.74 -19.57
N GLU A 185 5.97 -3.80 -20.64
CA GLU A 185 5.81 -2.93 -21.82
C GLU A 185 4.45 -3.11 -22.52
N LYS A 186 3.97 -4.36 -22.59
CA LYS A 186 2.67 -4.69 -23.18
C LYS A 186 1.52 -4.00 -22.45
N VAL A 187 1.53 -4.08 -21.11
CA VAL A 187 0.52 -3.45 -20.26
C VAL A 187 0.65 -1.93 -20.29
N GLU A 188 1.86 -1.40 -20.18
CA GLU A 188 2.13 0.04 -20.20
C GLU A 188 1.57 0.73 -21.44
N LYS A 189 1.81 0.16 -22.63
CA LYS A 189 1.29 0.68 -23.89
C LYS A 189 -0.24 0.82 -23.90
N LEU A 190 -0.95 -0.11 -23.28
CA LEU A 190 -2.41 -0.09 -23.20
C LEU A 190 -2.92 0.86 -22.11
N VAL A 191 -2.25 0.89 -20.97
CA VAL A 191 -2.58 1.81 -19.87
C VAL A 191 -2.41 3.26 -20.30
N ILE A 192 -1.33 3.61 -20.99
CA ILE A 192 -1.13 4.96 -21.56
C ILE A 192 -2.26 5.31 -22.54
N LYS A 193 -2.68 4.37 -23.40
CA LYS A 193 -3.79 4.59 -24.35
C LYS A 193 -5.15 4.80 -23.67
N SER A 194 -5.32 4.30 -22.44
CA SER A 194 -6.58 4.47 -21.71
C SER A 194 -6.86 5.93 -21.33
N LYS A 195 -5.83 6.77 -21.25
CA LYS A 195 -5.89 8.18 -20.83
C LYS A 195 -6.59 8.39 -19.48
N GLU A 196 -6.50 7.39 -18.59
CA GLU A 196 -7.01 7.53 -17.23
C GLU A 196 -6.23 8.60 -16.46
N PRO A 197 -6.89 9.38 -15.60
CA PRO A 197 -6.23 10.46 -14.86
C PRO A 197 -5.25 9.93 -13.83
N VAL A 198 -4.17 10.69 -13.64
CA VAL A 198 -3.17 10.48 -12.58
C VAL A 198 -3.60 11.23 -11.32
N ALA A 199 -3.42 10.59 -10.17
CA ALA A 199 -3.62 11.17 -8.84
C ALA A 199 -2.47 10.74 -7.92
N PHE A 200 -2.39 11.33 -6.73
CA PHE A 200 -1.56 10.78 -5.68
C PHE A 200 -2.29 9.57 -5.08
N CYS A 201 -1.71 8.39 -5.17
CA CYS A 201 -2.33 7.12 -4.82
C CYS A 201 -1.65 6.47 -3.63
N HIS A 202 -2.40 5.68 -2.89
CA HIS A 202 -1.87 4.83 -1.83
C HIS A 202 -1.11 3.63 -2.41
N ASN A 203 -1.64 3.04 -3.47
CA ASN A 203 -1.15 1.88 -4.21
C ASN A 203 -1.15 0.54 -3.45
N ASP A 204 -1.47 0.54 -2.15
CA ASP A 204 -1.48 -0.67 -1.30
C ASP A 204 -2.65 -0.65 -0.30
N LEU A 205 -3.89 -0.46 -0.80
CA LEU A 205 -5.10 -0.41 0.03
C LEU A 205 -5.65 -1.82 0.34
N LEU A 206 -4.84 -2.63 1.00
CA LEU A 206 -5.27 -3.90 1.59
C LEU A 206 -6.02 -3.66 2.93
N VAL A 207 -6.69 -4.70 3.44
CA VAL A 207 -7.59 -4.58 4.61
C VAL A 207 -6.90 -4.04 5.87
N HIS A 208 -5.64 -4.42 6.10
CA HIS A 208 -4.88 -3.99 7.29
C HIS A 208 -4.49 -2.51 7.23
N ASN A 209 -4.44 -1.91 6.03
CA ASN A 209 -4.11 -0.50 5.81
C ASN A 209 -5.33 0.42 5.87
N ILE A 210 -6.52 -0.12 6.14
CA ILE A 210 -7.77 0.64 6.26
C ILE A 210 -8.22 0.61 7.71
N VAL A 211 -8.15 1.75 8.38
CA VAL A 211 -8.47 1.92 9.80
C VAL A 211 -9.84 2.61 9.94
N PHE A 212 -10.68 2.05 10.79
CA PHE A 212 -11.96 2.65 11.15
C PHE A 212 -11.92 3.18 12.59
N ASN A 213 -12.16 4.47 12.73
CA ASN A 213 -12.37 5.09 14.02
C ASN A 213 -13.85 5.00 14.41
N GLY A 214 -14.14 4.22 15.45
CA GLY A 214 -15.51 3.95 15.91
C GLY A 214 -16.22 5.17 16.52
N GLU A 215 -15.48 6.16 17.01
CA GLU A 215 -16.04 7.38 17.60
C GLU A 215 -16.39 8.40 16.53
N THR A 216 -15.43 8.73 15.66
CA THR A 216 -15.63 9.71 14.59
C THR A 216 -16.34 9.14 13.35
N LYS A 217 -16.52 7.82 13.28
CA LYS A 217 -17.09 7.07 12.13
C LYS A 217 -16.32 7.30 10.82
N ARG A 218 -15.02 7.60 10.92
CA ARG A 218 -14.16 7.88 9.75
C ARG A 218 -13.33 6.68 9.37
N ILE A 219 -13.08 6.57 8.07
CA ILE A 219 -12.05 5.71 7.49
C ILE A 219 -10.79 6.55 7.32
N GLU A 220 -9.68 6.00 7.78
CA GLU A 220 -8.34 6.54 7.57
C GLU A 220 -7.43 5.45 6.98
N PHE A 221 -6.38 5.87 6.28
CA PHE A 221 -5.40 4.96 5.70
C PHE A 221 -4.07 5.04 6.45
N ILE A 222 -3.34 3.95 6.46
CA ILE A 222 -2.00 3.84 7.05
C ILE A 222 -1.09 3.07 6.09
N ASP A 223 0.21 3.11 6.35
CA ASP A 223 1.23 2.37 5.61
C ASP A 223 1.44 2.86 4.17
N TYR A 224 2.07 4.02 4.05
CA TYR A 224 2.29 4.73 2.80
C TYR A 224 3.62 4.39 2.11
N GLU A 225 4.21 3.24 2.40
CA GLU A 225 5.53 2.87 1.85
C GLU A 225 5.52 2.64 0.32
N TYR A 226 4.33 2.40 -0.25
CA TYR A 226 4.12 2.32 -1.69
C TYR A 226 3.35 3.51 -2.26
N ALA A 227 3.19 4.61 -1.49
CA ALA A 227 2.44 5.77 -1.97
C ALA A 227 3.26 6.63 -2.94
N PHE A 228 2.71 6.84 -4.13
CA PHE A 228 3.28 7.69 -5.18
C PHE A 228 2.20 8.09 -6.20
N PRO A 229 2.49 9.08 -7.09
CA PRO A 229 1.56 9.42 -8.16
C PRO A 229 1.35 8.26 -9.13
N ASN A 230 0.09 7.86 -9.31
CA ASN A 230 -0.31 6.75 -10.18
C ASN A 230 -1.66 7.06 -10.82
N TYR A 231 -2.11 6.19 -11.72
CA TYR A 231 -3.46 6.31 -12.25
C TYR A 231 -4.49 6.11 -11.14
N ALA A 232 -5.44 7.02 -11.01
CA ALA A 232 -6.49 6.94 -9.99
C ALA A 232 -7.28 5.61 -10.05
N LEU A 233 -7.47 5.08 -11.26
CA LEU A 233 -8.13 3.79 -11.46
C LEU A 233 -7.26 2.59 -11.00
N TYR A 234 -5.92 2.73 -10.97
CA TYR A 234 -5.04 1.72 -10.42
C TYR A 234 -5.29 1.50 -8.92
N ASP A 235 -5.38 2.58 -8.16
CA ASP A 235 -5.60 2.50 -6.71
C ASP A 235 -6.92 1.79 -6.36
N ILE A 236 -7.98 2.09 -7.12
CA ILE A 236 -9.29 1.43 -7.01
C ILE A 236 -9.19 -0.04 -7.44
N ALA A 237 -8.53 -0.33 -8.55
CA ALA A 237 -8.38 -1.68 -9.07
C ALA A 237 -7.53 -2.55 -8.13
N ASN A 238 -6.45 -2.00 -7.57
CA ASN A 238 -5.66 -2.67 -6.56
C ASN A 238 -6.50 -3.01 -5.33
N HIS A 239 -7.24 -2.03 -4.78
CA HIS A 239 -8.14 -2.27 -3.66
C HIS A 239 -9.14 -3.41 -3.95
N PHE A 240 -9.69 -3.50 -5.17
CA PHE A 240 -10.58 -4.60 -5.55
C PHE A 240 -9.89 -5.97 -5.60
N CYS A 241 -8.61 -6.01 -5.92
CA CYS A 241 -7.83 -7.25 -5.90
C CYS A 241 -7.60 -7.76 -4.47
N GLU A 242 -7.51 -6.86 -3.49
CA GLU A 242 -7.22 -7.20 -2.09
C GLU A 242 -8.39 -7.84 -1.33
N TYR A 243 -9.60 -7.87 -1.91
CA TYR A 243 -10.71 -8.67 -1.39
C TYR A 243 -10.46 -10.18 -1.45
N ALA A 244 -9.46 -10.62 -2.20
CA ALA A 244 -9.00 -12.01 -2.22
C ALA A 244 -8.36 -12.46 -0.89
N GLY A 245 -7.99 -11.50 -0.03
CA GLY A 245 -7.27 -11.73 1.21
C GLY A 245 -5.76 -11.65 1.04
N VAL A 246 -5.09 -11.39 2.16
CA VAL A 246 -3.63 -11.15 2.24
C VAL A 246 -2.91 -12.22 3.06
N GLU A 247 -3.66 -13.12 3.69
CA GLU A 247 -3.12 -14.22 4.49
C GLU A 247 -3.08 -15.51 3.65
N GLY A 248 -1.89 -16.06 3.45
CA GLY A 248 -1.70 -17.28 2.67
C GLY A 248 -1.97 -17.11 1.18
N THR A 249 -2.59 -18.12 0.55
CA THR A 249 -2.96 -18.07 -0.87
C THR A 249 -4.22 -17.25 -1.07
N PRO A 250 -4.20 -16.20 -1.92
CA PRO A 250 -5.37 -15.35 -2.17
C PRO A 250 -6.56 -16.15 -2.75
N ASP A 251 -7.75 -15.94 -2.19
CA ASP A 251 -9.00 -16.54 -2.68
C ASP A 251 -9.77 -15.55 -3.56
N TYR A 252 -9.52 -15.59 -4.85
CA TYR A 252 -10.14 -14.67 -5.82
C TYR A 252 -11.65 -14.89 -6.01
N THR A 253 -12.24 -15.93 -5.45
CA THR A 253 -13.72 -16.10 -5.44
C THR A 253 -14.38 -15.08 -4.51
N LYS A 254 -13.62 -14.53 -3.56
CA LYS A 254 -14.04 -13.47 -2.63
C LYS A 254 -13.97 -12.07 -3.22
N CYS A 255 -13.44 -11.87 -4.41
CA CYS A 255 -13.42 -10.56 -5.05
C CYS A 255 -14.82 -10.02 -5.31
N LEU A 256 -14.93 -8.69 -5.38
CA LEU A 256 -16.20 -8.00 -5.62
C LEU A 256 -16.85 -8.44 -6.93
N THR A 257 -18.18 -8.57 -6.90
CA THR A 257 -19.03 -8.77 -8.07
C THR A 257 -19.01 -7.56 -8.99
N LYS A 258 -19.58 -7.71 -10.19
CA LYS A 258 -19.72 -6.59 -11.14
C LYS A 258 -20.51 -5.42 -10.56
N ASP A 259 -21.60 -5.73 -9.87
CA ASP A 259 -22.52 -4.72 -9.30
C ASP A 259 -21.86 -4.00 -8.11
N GLU A 260 -21.15 -4.72 -7.24
CA GLU A 260 -20.40 -4.11 -6.14
C GLU A 260 -19.31 -3.15 -6.67
N LYS A 261 -18.55 -3.55 -7.69
CA LYS A 261 -17.53 -2.70 -8.34
C LYS A 261 -18.16 -1.47 -9.00
N TRP A 262 -19.30 -1.66 -9.66
CA TRP A 262 -20.04 -0.55 -10.26
C TRP A 262 -20.50 0.45 -9.21
N LEU A 263 -21.07 -0.03 -8.11
CA LEU A 263 -21.49 0.82 -7.00
C LEU A 263 -20.33 1.59 -6.39
N PHE A 264 -19.18 0.93 -6.16
CA PHE A 264 -17.98 1.60 -5.63
C PHE A 264 -17.46 2.71 -6.54
N ILE A 265 -17.39 2.46 -7.85
CA ILE A 265 -16.96 3.47 -8.83
C ILE A 265 -17.97 4.64 -8.87
N ASN A 266 -19.27 4.37 -8.77
CA ASN A 266 -20.29 5.39 -8.67
C ASN A 266 -20.07 6.28 -7.44
N ASP A 267 -19.90 5.69 -6.26
CA ASP A 267 -19.65 6.42 -5.02
C ASP A 267 -18.35 7.22 -5.08
N TYR A 268 -17.27 6.60 -5.60
CA TYR A 268 -15.98 7.27 -5.79
C TYR A 268 -16.14 8.53 -6.66
N LEU A 269 -16.79 8.43 -7.82
CA LEU A 269 -16.97 9.56 -8.72
C LEU A 269 -17.87 10.65 -8.11
N HIS A 270 -18.92 10.24 -7.39
CA HIS A 270 -19.80 11.16 -6.68
C HIS A 270 -19.01 12.01 -5.67
N PHE A 271 -18.13 11.41 -4.88
CA PHE A 271 -17.34 12.14 -3.88
C PHE A 271 -16.13 12.88 -4.47
N LYS A 272 -15.58 12.43 -5.59
CA LYS A 272 -14.45 13.09 -6.24
C LYS A 272 -14.87 14.35 -6.97
N ASP A 273 -15.94 14.29 -7.75
CA ASP A 273 -16.42 15.41 -8.56
C ASP A 273 -17.90 15.22 -8.90
N SER A 274 -18.77 15.63 -7.99
CA SER A 274 -20.21 15.51 -8.15
C SER A 274 -20.77 16.25 -9.37
N LYS A 275 -20.07 17.29 -9.86
CA LYS A 275 -20.50 18.09 -11.01
C LYS A 275 -20.22 17.40 -12.34
N ASN A 276 -19.14 16.63 -12.42
CA ASN A 276 -18.73 15.87 -13.61
C ASN A 276 -19.05 14.37 -13.51
N HIS A 277 -19.77 13.97 -12.46
CA HIS A 277 -20.26 12.60 -12.33
C HIS A 277 -21.28 12.32 -13.45
N CYS A 278 -20.93 11.41 -14.35
CA CYS A 278 -21.78 11.04 -15.47
C CYS A 278 -21.57 9.58 -15.88
N ASP A 279 -22.60 9.01 -16.48
CA ASP A 279 -22.59 7.63 -16.97
C ASP A 279 -21.44 7.34 -17.95
N VAL A 280 -21.03 8.33 -18.74
CA VAL A 280 -19.91 8.18 -19.71
C VAL A 280 -18.61 7.92 -18.97
N ARG A 281 -18.33 8.67 -17.88
CA ARG A 281 -17.13 8.47 -17.08
C ARG A 281 -17.14 7.14 -16.35
N MET A 282 -18.27 6.77 -15.76
CA MET A 282 -18.45 5.46 -15.12
C MET A 282 -18.18 4.31 -16.08
N LYS A 283 -18.80 4.36 -17.27
CA LYS A 283 -18.62 3.34 -18.31
C LYS A 283 -17.14 3.26 -18.77
N ALA A 284 -16.46 4.39 -18.92
CA ALA A 284 -15.04 4.43 -19.28
C ALA A 284 -14.18 3.75 -18.22
N MET A 285 -14.33 4.11 -16.95
CA MET A 285 -13.57 3.50 -15.85
C MET A 285 -13.86 1.99 -15.77
N TYR A 286 -15.12 1.59 -15.87
CA TYR A 286 -15.51 0.19 -15.80
C TYR A 286 -14.96 -0.64 -16.98
N LYS A 287 -14.89 -0.04 -18.18
CA LYS A 287 -14.27 -0.65 -19.36
C LYS A 287 -12.77 -0.90 -19.16
N HIS A 288 -12.06 0.06 -18.55
CA HIS A 288 -10.62 -0.03 -18.32
C HIS A 288 -10.26 -0.83 -17.05
N LEU A 289 -11.21 -1.06 -16.15
CA LEU A 289 -10.96 -1.71 -14.86
C LEU A 289 -10.20 -3.05 -14.96
N PRO A 290 -10.54 -3.99 -15.89
CA PRO A 290 -9.77 -5.23 -16.01
C PRO A 290 -8.31 -5.02 -16.38
N LEU A 291 -7.97 -3.97 -17.15
CA LEU A 291 -6.59 -3.61 -17.47
C LEU A 291 -5.83 -3.14 -16.22
N PHE A 292 -6.46 -2.33 -15.39
CA PHE A 292 -5.84 -1.84 -14.16
C PHE A 292 -5.77 -2.91 -13.06
N GLU A 293 -6.73 -3.83 -12.99
CA GLU A 293 -6.63 -5.04 -12.16
C GLU A 293 -5.44 -5.90 -12.62
N ALA A 294 -5.26 -6.09 -13.94
CA ALA A 294 -4.11 -6.80 -14.50
C ALA A 294 -2.79 -6.09 -14.13
N THR A 295 -2.74 -4.76 -14.24
CA THR A 295 -1.57 -3.96 -13.87
C THR A 295 -1.19 -4.13 -12.40
N ALA A 296 -2.17 -4.11 -11.49
CA ALA A 296 -1.96 -4.34 -10.06
C ALA A 296 -1.46 -5.76 -9.79
N HIS A 297 -2.04 -6.76 -10.43
CA HIS A 297 -1.59 -8.14 -10.28
C HIS A 297 -0.16 -8.34 -10.79
N LEU A 298 0.22 -7.75 -11.93
CA LEU A 298 1.59 -7.82 -12.46
C LEU A 298 2.58 -7.13 -11.52
N PHE A 299 2.24 -5.95 -11.00
CA PHE A 299 3.07 -5.21 -10.03
C PHE A 299 3.40 -6.08 -8.81
N TRP A 300 2.38 -6.65 -8.17
CA TRP A 300 2.55 -7.46 -6.97
C TRP A 300 3.16 -8.84 -7.26
N ALA A 301 2.99 -9.40 -8.45
CA ALA A 301 3.68 -10.62 -8.85
C ALA A 301 5.19 -10.40 -8.94
N ILE A 302 5.64 -9.31 -9.59
CA ILE A 302 7.07 -8.98 -9.71
C ILE A 302 7.65 -8.64 -8.33
N TRP A 303 6.96 -7.85 -7.52
CA TRP A 303 7.34 -7.58 -6.14
C TRP A 303 7.55 -8.87 -5.34
N ALA A 304 6.62 -9.80 -5.42
CA ALA A 304 6.69 -11.06 -4.69
C ALA A 304 7.83 -11.96 -5.17
N LEU A 305 8.18 -11.96 -6.46
CA LEU A 305 9.38 -12.66 -6.96
C LEU A 305 10.66 -12.10 -6.34
N VAL A 306 10.77 -10.79 -6.19
CA VAL A 306 11.91 -10.15 -5.50
C VAL A 306 11.92 -10.54 -4.02
N GLN A 307 10.75 -10.58 -3.37
CA GLN A 307 10.65 -10.99 -1.97
C GLN A 307 11.01 -12.48 -1.78
N ALA A 308 10.66 -13.34 -2.73
CA ALA A 308 11.01 -14.78 -2.68
C ALA A 308 12.53 -15.03 -2.59
N GLN A 309 13.34 -14.07 -3.04
CA GLN A 309 14.80 -14.14 -3.00
C GLN A 309 15.43 -13.40 -1.80
N ASN A 310 14.76 -12.34 -1.32
CA ASN A 310 15.39 -11.40 -0.38
C ASN A 310 14.76 -11.39 1.01
N SER A 311 13.52 -11.84 1.16
CA SER A 311 12.80 -11.81 2.43
C SER A 311 13.24 -12.94 3.36
N THR A 312 13.38 -12.61 4.65
CA THR A 312 13.58 -13.59 5.74
C THR A 312 12.29 -13.99 6.43
N ILE A 313 11.16 -13.48 5.94
CA ILE A 313 9.83 -13.75 6.49
C ILE A 313 9.36 -15.12 5.99
N ASP A 314 8.81 -15.91 6.91
CA ASP A 314 8.20 -17.21 6.59
C ASP A 314 6.84 -17.00 5.90
N PHE A 315 6.93 -16.72 4.59
CA PHE A 315 5.79 -16.58 3.70
C PHE A 315 6.15 -17.14 2.32
N ASP A 316 5.24 -17.91 1.72
CA ASP A 316 5.47 -18.47 0.38
C ASP A 316 5.25 -17.42 -0.71
N TYR A 317 6.23 -16.53 -0.85
CA TYR A 317 6.20 -15.48 -1.87
C TYR A 317 6.15 -16.01 -3.29
N LEU A 318 6.71 -17.19 -3.56
CA LEU A 318 6.76 -17.73 -4.93
C LEU A 318 5.39 -18.23 -5.39
N THR A 319 4.69 -18.96 -4.52
CA THR A 319 3.29 -19.35 -4.77
C THR A 319 2.36 -18.13 -4.85
N TYR A 320 2.56 -17.15 -3.98
CA TYR A 320 1.81 -15.90 -4.05
C TYR A 320 2.07 -15.14 -5.36
N ALA A 321 3.33 -15.04 -5.80
CA ALA A 321 3.69 -14.42 -7.08
C ALA A 321 2.98 -15.10 -8.25
N HIS A 322 2.94 -16.44 -8.26
CA HIS A 322 2.28 -17.20 -9.31
C HIS A 322 0.77 -16.96 -9.31
N ALA A 323 0.12 -17.00 -8.15
CA ALA A 323 -1.31 -16.71 -8.04
C ALA A 323 -1.67 -15.30 -8.56
N ARG A 324 -0.82 -14.30 -8.28
CA ARG A 324 -0.98 -12.94 -8.81
C ARG A 324 -0.74 -12.89 -10.32
N TYR A 325 0.27 -13.61 -10.83
CA TYR A 325 0.58 -13.66 -12.27
C TYR A 325 -0.54 -14.32 -13.09
N GLU A 326 -1.13 -15.42 -12.62
CA GLU A 326 -2.30 -16.04 -13.25
C GLU A 326 -3.49 -15.08 -13.35
N GLN A 327 -3.73 -14.29 -12.28
CA GLN A 327 -4.78 -13.27 -12.32
C GLN A 327 -4.44 -12.13 -13.29
N TYR A 328 -3.16 -11.73 -13.39
CA TYR A 328 -2.72 -10.79 -14.40
C TYR A 328 -3.13 -11.28 -15.80
N GLU A 329 -2.75 -12.50 -16.19
CA GLU A 329 -3.08 -13.05 -17.49
C GLU A 329 -4.60 -13.09 -17.72
N LYS A 330 -5.35 -13.59 -16.75
CA LYS A 330 -6.81 -13.70 -16.84
C LYS A 330 -7.49 -12.33 -17.01
N ARG A 331 -7.07 -11.30 -16.27
CA ARG A 331 -7.64 -9.95 -16.37
C ARG A 331 -7.21 -9.26 -17.66
N PHE A 332 -5.97 -9.45 -18.06
CA PHE A 332 -5.44 -8.92 -19.30
C PHE A 332 -6.18 -9.47 -20.51
N GLN A 333 -6.35 -10.79 -20.60
CA GLN A 333 -7.11 -11.43 -21.69
C GLN A 333 -8.58 -10.97 -21.73
N LYS A 334 -9.21 -10.80 -20.55
CA LYS A 334 -10.55 -10.24 -20.46
C LYS A 334 -10.63 -8.84 -21.06
N TYR A 335 -9.65 -7.98 -20.79
CA TYR A 335 -9.58 -6.64 -21.37
C TYR A 335 -9.41 -6.69 -22.89
N ILE A 336 -8.43 -7.45 -23.38
CA ILE A 336 -8.17 -7.60 -24.83
C ILE A 336 -9.41 -8.12 -25.56
N GLY A 337 -10.10 -9.13 -25.03
CA GLY A 337 -11.35 -9.63 -25.59
C GLY A 337 -12.43 -8.56 -25.69
N SER A 338 -12.54 -7.69 -24.67
CA SER A 338 -13.54 -6.61 -24.67
C SER A 338 -13.25 -5.47 -25.67
N VAL A 339 -11.98 -5.26 -26.04
CA VAL A 339 -11.57 -4.19 -26.97
C VAL A 339 -11.66 -4.65 -28.43
N ASN A 340 -11.41 -5.93 -28.71
CA ASN A 340 -11.42 -6.48 -30.07
C ASN A 340 -12.85 -6.72 -30.62
N HIS A 341 -13.89 -6.63 -29.79
CA HIS A 341 -15.28 -6.79 -30.19
C HIS A 341 -15.99 -5.45 -30.46
N HIS A 342 -15.26 -4.35 -30.54
CA HIS A 342 -15.71 -3.01 -30.90
C HIS A 342 -14.85 -2.40 -32.02
#